data_0a82e62f21985446135ee27d9fdb0c40
#
_entry.id   0a82e62f21985446135ee27d9fdb0c40
#
_cell.length_a   1.000
_cell.length_b   1.000
_cell.length_c   1.000
_cell.angle_alpha   90.00
_cell.angle_beta   90.00
_cell.angle_gamma   90.00
#
_symmetry.space_group_name_H-M   'P 1'
#
loop_
_entity.id
_entity.type
_entity.pdbx_description
1 polymer ?
#
loop_
_entity_poly.entity_id
_entity_poly.type
_entity_poly.pdbx_seq_one_letter_code
_entity_poly.pdbx_strand_id
1 'polypeptide(L)'
;GDPNKHAIEYYENGADELIFLDLVASLYSRNSLHDIIETACKNIFIPFTVGGGIRTVEDALKIFDSGADKISLNSKAVQNPKLISDLSKKFGSQAVVVSVEAKRFNDKWKVYIEAGKEKTNIDVIEWVKKLTDLGAGEILLTSIDKEGTCSGFDLELINAISKVTSLPIIASGGFGKLEDLNLASEAGADAVAIAHMLHYKKLTIEKI
;
A
#
# COMPACT_ATOMS: atom_id res chain seq x y z
N GLY A 1 -1.04 16.06 10.99
CA GLY A 1 0.30 16.10 11.61
C GLY A 1 1.38 16.32 10.56
N ASP A 2 2.60 16.54 10.98
CA ASP A 2 3.75 16.64 10.09
C ASP A 2 4.17 15.21 9.65
N PRO A 3 4.10 14.85 8.36
CA PRO A 3 4.42 13.51 7.89
C PRO A 3 5.88 13.11 8.16
N ASN A 4 6.83 14.05 8.05
CA ASN A 4 8.23 13.77 8.30
C ASN A 4 8.50 13.44 9.77
N LYS A 5 7.83 14.14 10.69
CA LYS A 5 7.93 13.83 12.12
C LYS A 5 7.43 12.43 12.44
N HIS A 6 6.28 12.03 11.86
CA HIS A 6 5.76 10.67 12.05
C HIS A 6 6.66 9.61 11.42
N ALA A 7 7.21 9.87 10.24
CA ALA A 7 8.10 8.93 9.58
C ALA A 7 9.37 8.66 10.41
N ILE A 8 10.00 9.72 10.96
CA ILE A 8 11.16 9.58 11.85
C ILE A 8 10.75 8.85 13.13
N GLU A 9 9.63 9.22 13.77
CA GLU A 9 9.12 8.55 14.97
C GLU A 9 8.94 7.04 14.75
N TYR A 10 8.35 6.63 13.61
CA TYR A 10 8.15 5.22 13.29
C TYR A 10 9.46 4.49 13.01
N TYR A 11 10.38 5.12 12.29
CA TYR A 11 11.71 4.58 12.04
C TYR A 11 12.50 4.36 13.33
N GLU A 12 12.57 5.37 14.22
CA GLU A 12 13.27 5.29 15.48
C GLU A 12 12.68 4.24 16.44
N ASN A 13 11.37 3.95 16.33
CA ASN A 13 10.69 2.93 17.11
C ASN A 13 10.73 1.53 16.47
N GLY A 14 11.48 1.33 15.38
CA GLY A 14 11.76 0.02 14.82
C GLY A 14 10.79 -0.47 13.73
N ALA A 15 10.16 0.43 12.98
CA ALA A 15 9.43 0.03 11.79
C ALA A 15 10.36 -0.61 10.76
N ASP A 16 9.93 -1.73 10.14
CA ASP A 16 10.72 -2.43 9.12
C ASP A 16 10.69 -1.70 7.77
N GLU A 17 9.55 -1.15 7.39
CA GLU A 17 9.32 -0.38 6.17
C GLU A 17 8.30 0.74 6.42
N LEU A 18 8.32 1.77 5.58
CA LEU A 18 7.33 2.84 5.63
C LEU A 18 6.60 2.97 4.29
N ILE A 19 5.27 3.16 4.38
CA ILE A 19 4.43 3.47 3.23
C ILE A 19 3.80 4.84 3.44
N PHE A 20 4.08 5.78 2.54
CA PHE A 20 3.46 7.10 2.49
C PHE A 20 2.45 7.15 1.34
N LEU A 21 1.19 7.34 1.66
CA LEU A 21 0.12 7.48 0.66
C LEU A 21 -0.45 8.89 0.69
N ASP A 22 -0.19 9.67 -0.37
CA ASP A 22 -0.83 10.96 -0.56
C ASP A 22 -2.24 10.78 -1.15
N LEU A 23 -3.22 10.72 -0.26
CA LEU A 23 -4.64 10.56 -0.62
C LEU A 23 -5.26 11.86 -1.20
N VAL A 24 -4.55 12.97 -1.14
CA VAL A 24 -5.01 14.29 -1.58
C VAL A 24 -4.06 14.94 -2.59
N ALA A 25 -3.25 14.13 -3.26
CA ALA A 25 -2.26 14.55 -4.26
C ALA A 25 -2.83 15.49 -5.36
N SER A 26 -4.14 15.45 -5.59
CA SER A 26 -4.84 16.35 -6.50
C SER A 26 -5.09 17.76 -5.94
N LEU A 27 -4.96 17.94 -4.62
CA LEU A 27 -5.30 19.18 -3.91
C LEU A 27 -4.08 20.01 -3.52
N TYR A 28 -2.89 19.39 -3.42
CA TYR A 28 -1.65 20.08 -3.05
C TYR A 28 -0.74 20.25 -4.27
N SER A 29 0.08 21.31 -4.24
CA SER A 29 1.12 21.50 -5.25
C SER A 29 2.14 20.35 -5.19
N ARG A 30 2.51 19.80 -6.35
CA ARG A 30 3.46 18.66 -6.46
C ARG A 30 4.83 18.94 -5.80
N ASN A 31 5.23 20.20 -5.67
CA ASN A 31 6.50 20.56 -5.05
C ASN A 31 6.56 20.16 -3.56
N SER A 32 5.45 20.26 -2.82
CA SER A 32 5.42 19.91 -1.40
C SER A 32 5.63 18.40 -1.16
N LEU A 33 5.20 17.52 -2.09
CA LEU A 33 5.41 16.08 -1.96
C LEU A 33 6.89 15.72 -2.12
N HIS A 34 7.61 16.31 -3.09
CA HIS A 34 9.04 16.07 -3.27
C HIS A 34 9.85 16.48 -2.03
N ASP A 35 9.57 17.66 -1.47
CA ASP A 35 10.25 18.17 -0.27
C ASP A 35 10.02 17.23 0.93
N ILE A 36 8.81 16.68 1.07
CA ILE A 36 8.46 15.70 2.12
C ILE A 36 9.29 14.43 1.94
N ILE A 37 9.33 13.87 0.72
CA ILE A 37 10.07 12.64 0.42
C ILE A 37 11.57 12.84 0.67
N GLU A 38 12.17 13.89 0.11
CA GLU A 38 13.59 14.19 0.31
C GLU A 38 13.96 14.37 1.79
N THR A 39 13.10 15.04 2.56
CA THR A 39 13.32 15.23 3.99
C THR A 39 13.22 13.92 4.75
N ALA A 40 12.24 13.06 4.41
CA ALA A 40 12.12 11.73 4.99
C ALA A 40 13.37 10.88 4.68
N CYS A 41 13.75 10.76 3.42
CA CYS A 41 14.87 9.93 2.98
C CYS A 41 16.24 10.34 3.53
N LYS A 42 16.41 11.59 3.96
CA LYS A 42 17.62 12.03 4.68
C LYS A 42 17.74 11.49 6.10
N ASN A 43 16.64 11.09 6.71
CA ASN A 43 16.55 10.72 8.12
C ASN A 43 16.11 9.28 8.36
N ILE A 44 15.65 8.58 7.32
CA ILE A 44 15.09 7.23 7.40
C ILE A 44 15.93 6.32 6.53
N PHE A 45 16.37 5.17 7.06
CA PHE A 45 17.25 4.20 6.40
C PHE A 45 16.62 2.81 6.31
N ILE A 46 15.29 2.78 6.16
CA ILE A 46 14.49 1.58 5.88
C ILE A 46 13.75 1.77 4.56
N PRO A 47 13.26 0.70 3.88
CA PRO A 47 12.55 0.83 2.63
C PRO A 47 11.37 1.79 2.73
N PHE A 48 11.28 2.71 1.78
CA PHE A 48 10.27 3.75 1.75
C PHE A 48 9.46 3.69 0.47
N THR A 49 8.19 3.33 0.61
CA THR A 49 7.21 3.27 -0.48
C THR A 49 6.39 4.54 -0.53
N VAL A 50 6.27 5.16 -1.70
CA VAL A 50 5.48 6.37 -1.91
C VAL A 50 4.35 6.11 -2.91
N GLY A 51 3.13 6.45 -2.54
CA GLY A 51 1.95 6.36 -3.39
C GLY A 51 1.13 7.64 -3.41
N GLY A 52 0.30 7.75 -4.43
CA GLY A 52 -0.56 8.91 -4.65
C GLY A 52 -0.12 9.76 -5.86
N GLY A 53 -1.07 10.10 -6.71
CA GLY A 53 -0.87 11.00 -7.85
C GLY A 53 0.03 10.52 -8.99
N ILE A 54 0.51 9.28 -8.99
CA ILE A 54 1.39 8.72 -10.02
C ILE A 54 0.54 8.34 -11.25
N ARG A 55 0.77 9.00 -12.36
CA ARG A 55 -0.02 8.83 -13.59
C ARG A 55 0.82 8.41 -14.79
N THR A 56 2.11 8.68 -14.75
CA THR A 56 3.08 8.44 -15.82
C THR A 56 4.39 7.89 -15.27
N VAL A 57 5.24 7.39 -16.16
CA VAL A 57 6.60 6.95 -15.83
C VAL A 57 7.46 8.13 -15.34
N GLU A 58 7.21 9.34 -15.87
CA GLU A 58 7.89 10.56 -15.46
C GLU A 58 7.51 11.00 -14.03
N ASP A 59 6.24 10.80 -13.64
CA ASP A 59 5.84 11.05 -12.24
C ASP A 59 6.58 10.11 -11.29
N ALA A 60 6.69 8.82 -11.65
CA ALA A 60 7.43 7.84 -10.86
C ALA A 60 8.93 8.17 -10.76
N LEU A 61 9.54 8.57 -11.90
CA LEU A 61 10.96 8.96 -11.92
C LEU A 61 11.25 10.07 -10.89
N LYS A 62 10.40 11.10 -10.84
CA LYS A 62 10.56 12.20 -9.88
C LYS A 62 10.50 11.72 -8.42
N ILE A 63 9.66 10.74 -8.13
CA ILE A 63 9.54 10.15 -6.78
C ILE A 63 10.81 9.38 -6.43
N PHE A 64 11.34 8.57 -7.36
CA PHE A 64 12.62 7.87 -7.17
C PHE A 64 13.79 8.84 -7.04
N ASP A 65 13.84 9.89 -7.86
CA ASP A 65 14.87 10.95 -7.78
C ASP A 65 14.83 11.67 -6.42
N SER A 66 13.67 11.72 -5.76
CA SER A 66 13.53 12.28 -4.40
C SER A 66 13.95 11.30 -3.29
N GLY A 67 14.30 10.04 -3.63
CA GLY A 67 14.87 9.07 -2.71
C GLY A 67 13.96 7.91 -2.30
N ALA A 68 12.73 7.79 -2.82
CA ALA A 68 11.88 6.64 -2.54
C ALA A 68 12.46 5.35 -3.12
N ASP A 69 12.28 4.23 -2.42
CA ASP A 69 12.72 2.89 -2.86
C ASP A 69 11.67 2.20 -3.73
N LYS A 70 10.39 2.44 -3.43
CA LYS A 70 9.26 1.83 -4.12
C LYS A 70 8.17 2.87 -4.37
N ILE A 71 7.34 2.60 -5.37
CA ILE A 71 6.12 3.38 -5.64
C ILE A 71 4.88 2.53 -5.49
N SER A 72 3.77 3.12 -5.06
CA SER A 72 2.48 2.45 -4.94
C SER A 72 1.44 3.06 -5.88
N LEU A 73 0.79 2.20 -6.67
CA LEU A 73 -0.22 2.55 -7.67
C LEU A 73 -1.58 1.97 -7.29
N ASN A 74 -2.65 2.77 -7.36
CA ASN A 74 -4.03 2.31 -7.21
C ASN A 74 -4.87 2.66 -8.46
N SER A 75 -5.59 3.77 -8.47
CA SER A 75 -6.56 4.15 -9.51
C SER A 75 -5.96 4.08 -10.92
N LYS A 76 -4.73 4.57 -11.09
CA LYS A 76 -4.09 4.59 -12.42
C LYS A 76 -3.67 3.22 -12.89
N ALA A 77 -3.31 2.30 -11.99
CA ALA A 77 -3.04 0.91 -12.35
C ALA A 77 -4.28 0.22 -12.93
N VAL A 78 -5.45 0.48 -12.37
CA VAL A 78 -6.73 -0.05 -12.84
C VAL A 78 -7.14 0.58 -14.17
N GLN A 79 -7.02 1.90 -14.30
CA GLN A 79 -7.39 2.65 -15.52
C GLN A 79 -6.46 2.39 -16.70
N ASN A 80 -5.18 2.16 -16.44
CA ASN A 80 -4.14 1.90 -17.45
C ASN A 80 -3.16 0.84 -16.94
N PRO A 81 -3.51 -0.46 -17.00
CA PRO A 81 -2.65 -1.55 -16.50
C PRO A 81 -1.26 -1.60 -17.14
N LYS A 82 -1.13 -1.11 -18.38
CA LYS A 82 0.16 -1.03 -19.09
C LYS A 82 1.20 -0.21 -18.30
N LEU A 83 0.77 0.76 -17.51
CA LEU A 83 1.66 1.57 -16.68
C LEU A 83 2.48 0.71 -15.70
N ILE A 84 1.88 -0.35 -15.14
CA ILE A 84 2.59 -1.30 -14.25
C ILE A 84 3.76 -1.92 -15.01
N SER A 85 3.52 -2.42 -16.23
CA SER A 85 4.56 -3.05 -17.05
C SER A 85 5.65 -2.07 -17.49
N ASP A 86 5.28 -0.85 -17.84
CA ASP A 86 6.24 0.19 -18.24
C ASP A 86 7.14 0.58 -17.07
N LEU A 87 6.59 0.70 -15.86
CA LEU A 87 7.33 0.99 -14.63
C LEU A 87 8.22 -0.19 -14.21
N SER A 88 7.67 -1.40 -14.22
CA SER A 88 8.43 -2.61 -13.90
C SER A 88 9.64 -2.83 -14.84
N LYS A 89 9.46 -2.58 -16.13
CA LYS A 89 10.56 -2.66 -17.11
C LYS A 89 11.65 -1.62 -16.89
N LYS A 90 11.27 -0.43 -16.41
CA LYS A 90 12.20 0.68 -16.24
C LYS A 90 12.92 0.63 -14.88
N PHE A 91 12.24 0.28 -13.81
CA PHE A 91 12.74 0.37 -12.44
C PHE A 91 12.91 -0.99 -11.74
N GLY A 92 12.48 -2.07 -12.37
CA GLY A 92 12.38 -3.40 -11.78
C GLY A 92 11.04 -3.64 -11.09
N SER A 93 10.57 -4.89 -11.08
CA SER A 93 9.30 -5.26 -10.44
C SER A 93 9.30 -4.94 -8.95
N GLN A 94 10.40 -5.18 -8.24
CA GLN A 94 10.56 -4.93 -6.81
C GLN A 94 10.29 -3.46 -6.41
N ALA A 95 10.35 -2.52 -7.37
CA ALA A 95 10.06 -1.10 -7.13
C ALA A 95 8.58 -0.74 -7.29
N VAL A 96 7.72 -1.71 -7.72
CA VAL A 96 6.33 -1.45 -8.08
C VAL A 96 5.38 -2.20 -7.16
N VAL A 97 4.75 -1.49 -6.24
CA VAL A 97 3.67 -1.98 -5.37
C VAL A 97 2.33 -1.62 -6.01
N VAL A 98 1.40 -2.57 -6.10
CA VAL A 98 0.04 -2.27 -6.54
C VAL A 98 -0.89 -2.29 -5.33
N SER A 99 -1.49 -1.14 -5.03
CA SER A 99 -2.51 -1.02 -3.99
C SER A 99 -3.86 -1.50 -4.53
N VAL A 100 -4.36 -2.56 -3.92
CA VAL A 100 -5.65 -3.19 -4.23
C VAL A 100 -6.61 -2.90 -3.10
N GLU A 101 -7.52 -1.97 -3.32
CA GLU A 101 -8.59 -1.64 -2.37
C GLU A 101 -9.79 -2.52 -2.67
N ALA A 102 -10.08 -3.44 -1.75
CA ALA A 102 -11.10 -4.46 -1.90
C ALA A 102 -12.29 -4.19 -0.98
N LYS A 103 -13.49 -4.26 -1.53
CA LYS A 103 -14.73 -4.22 -0.75
C LYS A 103 -15.61 -5.40 -1.08
N ARG A 104 -16.21 -6.02 -0.05
CA ARG A 104 -17.11 -7.15 -0.23
C ARG A 104 -18.40 -6.72 -0.92
N PHE A 105 -18.79 -7.49 -1.92
CA PHE A 105 -20.05 -7.32 -2.64
C PHE A 105 -20.66 -8.70 -2.89
N ASN A 106 -21.70 -9.02 -2.14
CA ASN A 106 -22.23 -10.39 -2.01
C ASN A 106 -21.11 -11.37 -1.56
N ASP A 107 -20.90 -12.45 -2.28
CA ASP A 107 -19.89 -13.50 -1.96
C ASP A 107 -18.52 -13.26 -2.62
N LYS A 108 -18.28 -12.04 -3.17
CA LYS A 108 -17.04 -11.68 -3.88
C LYS A 108 -16.52 -10.34 -3.40
N TRP A 109 -15.29 -10.00 -3.80
CA TRP A 109 -14.72 -8.66 -3.59
C TRP A 109 -14.61 -7.93 -4.92
N LYS A 110 -14.90 -6.64 -4.88
CA LYS A 110 -14.72 -5.72 -6.01
C LYS A 110 -13.60 -4.76 -5.74
N VAL A 111 -12.83 -4.47 -6.79
CA VAL A 111 -11.78 -3.45 -6.76
C VAL A 111 -12.42 -2.08 -6.68
N TYR A 112 -11.89 -1.26 -5.77
CA TYR A 112 -12.23 0.15 -5.64
C TYR A 112 -11.02 1.01 -6.00
N ILE A 113 -11.29 2.22 -6.44
CA ILE A 113 -10.31 3.26 -6.78
C ILE A 113 -10.64 4.56 -6.04
N GLU A 114 -9.82 5.60 -6.26
CA GLU A 114 -10.00 6.93 -5.64
C GLU A 114 -10.10 6.86 -4.11
N ALA A 115 -9.12 6.19 -3.49
CA ALA A 115 -9.07 5.98 -2.03
C ALA A 115 -10.34 5.28 -1.49
N GLY A 116 -10.77 4.22 -2.16
CA GLY A 116 -11.91 3.40 -1.76
C GLY A 116 -13.30 4.01 -2.02
N LYS A 117 -13.37 5.13 -2.72
CA LYS A 117 -14.63 5.87 -2.93
C LYS A 117 -15.40 5.41 -4.17
N GLU A 118 -14.69 4.99 -5.21
CA GLU A 118 -15.30 4.64 -6.48
C GLU A 118 -15.23 3.13 -6.73
N LYS A 119 -16.40 2.50 -6.89
CA LYS A 119 -16.53 1.09 -7.19
C LYS A 119 -16.25 0.83 -8.67
N THR A 120 -15.44 -0.19 -8.93
CA THR A 120 -15.29 -0.74 -10.29
C THR A 120 -16.13 -2.02 -10.45
N ASN A 121 -16.24 -2.49 -11.71
CA ASN A 121 -16.85 -3.81 -11.98
C ASN A 121 -15.84 -4.97 -11.91
N ILE A 122 -14.58 -4.69 -11.57
CA ILE A 122 -13.47 -5.64 -11.59
C ILE A 122 -13.54 -6.53 -10.34
N ASP A 123 -13.45 -7.83 -10.53
CA ASP A 123 -13.28 -8.80 -9.47
C ASP A 123 -11.84 -8.75 -8.94
N VAL A 124 -11.67 -8.73 -7.61
CA VAL A 124 -10.33 -8.60 -6.99
C VAL A 124 -9.43 -9.79 -7.33
N ILE A 125 -9.96 -11.01 -7.33
CA ILE A 125 -9.19 -12.22 -7.65
C ILE A 125 -8.68 -12.17 -9.09
N GLU A 126 -9.57 -11.80 -10.02
CA GLU A 126 -9.20 -11.69 -11.45
C GLU A 126 -8.21 -10.53 -11.68
N TRP A 127 -8.30 -9.47 -10.91
CA TRP A 127 -7.35 -8.38 -10.98
C TRP A 127 -5.96 -8.81 -10.49
N VAL A 128 -5.90 -9.44 -9.32
CA VAL A 128 -4.63 -9.89 -8.73
C VAL A 128 -3.90 -10.90 -9.61
N LYS A 129 -4.60 -11.84 -10.25
CA LYS A 129 -3.98 -12.77 -11.21
C LYS A 129 -3.24 -12.04 -12.32
N LYS A 130 -3.78 -10.92 -12.81
CA LYS A 130 -3.15 -10.13 -13.89
C LYS A 130 -1.92 -9.36 -13.41
N LEU A 131 -1.82 -9.03 -12.11
CA LEU A 131 -0.72 -8.22 -11.59
C LEU A 131 0.65 -8.88 -11.77
N THR A 132 0.72 -10.21 -11.63
CA THR A 132 1.95 -10.99 -11.86
C THR A 132 2.43 -10.83 -13.30
N ASP A 133 1.55 -11.01 -14.27
CA ASP A 133 1.87 -10.89 -15.70
C ASP A 133 2.22 -9.45 -16.09
N LEU A 134 1.65 -8.46 -15.40
CA LEU A 134 1.95 -7.05 -15.61
C LEU A 134 3.29 -6.64 -14.99
N GLY A 135 3.91 -7.48 -14.15
CA GLY A 135 5.21 -7.24 -13.54
C GLY A 135 5.16 -6.46 -12.23
N ALA A 136 4.05 -6.48 -11.50
CA ALA A 136 4.00 -5.98 -10.14
C ALA A 136 4.98 -6.75 -9.24
N GLY A 137 5.58 -6.07 -8.26
CA GLY A 137 6.50 -6.70 -7.30
C GLY A 137 5.81 -7.09 -6.00
N GLU A 138 4.84 -6.30 -5.53
CA GLU A 138 4.13 -6.51 -4.27
C GLU A 138 2.67 -6.03 -4.39
N ILE A 139 1.81 -6.55 -3.53
CA ILE A 139 0.41 -6.14 -3.40
C ILE A 139 0.17 -5.54 -2.02
N LEU A 140 -0.25 -4.27 -1.97
CA LEU A 140 -0.82 -3.67 -0.76
C LEU A 140 -2.33 -3.93 -0.79
N LEU A 141 -2.78 -4.95 -0.05
CA LEU A 141 -4.16 -5.41 -0.03
C LEU A 141 -4.94 -4.78 1.11
N THR A 142 -5.78 -3.81 0.81
CA THR A 142 -6.61 -3.11 1.80
C THR A 142 -8.06 -3.60 1.75
N SER A 143 -8.56 -4.12 2.87
CA SER A 143 -10.00 -4.36 3.03
C SER A 143 -10.70 -3.08 3.48
N ILE A 144 -11.50 -2.48 2.60
CA ILE A 144 -12.28 -1.27 2.90
C ILE A 144 -13.28 -1.55 4.03
N ASP A 145 -13.84 -2.76 4.09
CA ASP A 145 -14.81 -3.13 5.12
C ASP A 145 -14.19 -3.22 6.51
N LYS A 146 -12.87 -3.40 6.59
CA LYS A 146 -12.12 -3.50 7.85
C LYS A 146 -11.37 -2.22 8.21
N GLU A 147 -11.14 -1.32 7.24
CA GLU A 147 -10.36 -0.10 7.46
C GLU A 147 -10.89 0.72 8.63
N GLY A 148 -10.01 1.05 9.59
CA GLY A 148 -10.34 1.84 10.79
C GLY A 148 -11.20 1.15 11.85
N THR A 149 -11.65 -0.09 11.64
CA THR A 149 -12.57 -0.79 12.55
C THR A 149 -11.89 -1.38 13.78
N CYS A 150 -10.59 -1.65 13.73
CA CYS A 150 -9.83 -2.37 14.77
C CYS A 150 -10.43 -3.75 15.13
N SER A 151 -11.07 -4.42 14.18
CA SER A 151 -11.78 -5.69 14.38
C SER A 151 -11.06 -6.92 13.81
N GLY A 152 -9.77 -6.78 13.52
CA GLY A 152 -8.94 -7.77 12.84
C GLY A 152 -8.96 -7.61 11.31
N PHE A 153 -7.92 -8.15 10.66
CA PHE A 153 -7.80 -8.15 9.20
C PHE A 153 -8.92 -8.98 8.53
N ASP A 154 -9.15 -8.77 7.24
CA ASP A 154 -10.04 -9.60 6.42
C ASP A 154 -9.32 -10.89 6.01
N LEU A 155 -9.34 -11.89 6.91
CA LEU A 155 -8.63 -13.16 6.73
C LEU A 155 -9.15 -13.96 5.53
N GLU A 156 -10.46 -13.85 5.24
CA GLU A 156 -11.05 -14.52 4.06
C GLU A 156 -10.49 -13.92 2.77
N LEU A 157 -10.38 -12.60 2.70
CA LEU A 157 -9.79 -11.90 1.56
C LEU A 157 -8.33 -12.28 1.38
N ILE A 158 -7.52 -12.20 2.45
CA ILE A 158 -6.09 -12.54 2.43
C ILE A 158 -5.91 -13.98 1.93
N ASN A 159 -6.63 -14.96 2.50
CA ASN A 159 -6.56 -16.36 2.12
C ASN A 159 -7.02 -16.59 0.65
N ALA A 160 -8.03 -15.87 0.18
CA ALA A 160 -8.46 -15.98 -1.21
C ALA A 160 -7.40 -15.47 -2.18
N ILE A 161 -6.70 -14.38 -1.82
CA ILE A 161 -5.66 -13.77 -2.66
C ILE A 161 -4.36 -14.59 -2.62
N SER A 162 -3.92 -15.07 -1.46
CA SER A 162 -2.69 -15.87 -1.33
C SER A 162 -2.71 -17.17 -2.16
N LYS A 163 -3.90 -17.71 -2.45
CA LYS A 163 -4.07 -18.90 -3.29
C LYS A 163 -3.94 -18.65 -4.79
N VAL A 164 -3.98 -17.41 -5.24
CA VAL A 164 -4.04 -17.09 -6.68
C VAL A 164 -2.85 -16.26 -7.18
N THR A 165 -1.95 -15.89 -6.28
CA THR A 165 -0.71 -15.15 -6.63
C THR A 165 0.46 -15.65 -5.81
N SER A 166 1.67 -15.48 -6.35
CA SER A 166 2.94 -15.63 -5.64
C SER A 166 3.58 -14.30 -5.27
N LEU A 167 2.90 -13.17 -5.55
CA LEU A 167 3.39 -11.86 -5.16
C LEU A 167 3.26 -11.68 -3.65
N PRO A 168 4.25 -11.08 -2.98
CA PRO A 168 4.14 -10.70 -1.58
C PRO A 168 2.88 -9.87 -1.30
N ILE A 169 2.17 -10.22 -0.23
CA ILE A 169 0.92 -9.58 0.19
C ILE A 169 1.17 -8.80 1.47
N ILE A 170 1.00 -7.48 1.40
CA ILE A 170 0.98 -6.58 2.55
C ILE A 170 -0.48 -6.36 2.93
N ALA A 171 -0.95 -6.99 4.01
CA ALA A 171 -2.33 -6.86 4.47
C ALA A 171 -2.57 -5.53 5.18
N SER A 172 -3.62 -4.82 4.81
CA SER A 172 -4.01 -3.51 5.33
C SER A 172 -5.49 -3.45 5.69
N GLY A 173 -5.81 -2.68 6.73
CA GLY A 173 -7.17 -2.47 7.21
C GLY A 173 -7.62 -3.48 8.25
N GLY A 174 -7.98 -2.97 9.45
CA GLY A 174 -8.60 -3.76 10.51
C GLY A 174 -7.74 -4.10 11.72
N PHE A 175 -6.42 -3.95 11.67
CA PHE A 175 -5.55 -4.27 12.81
C PHE A 175 -6.06 -3.65 14.12
N GLY A 176 -6.22 -4.47 15.17
CA GLY A 176 -6.74 -4.06 16.48
C GLY A 176 -5.97 -4.60 17.67
N LYS A 177 -5.33 -5.77 17.53
CA LYS A 177 -4.60 -6.45 18.61
C LYS A 177 -3.48 -7.33 18.06
N LEU A 178 -2.51 -7.67 18.90
CA LEU A 178 -1.30 -8.40 18.47
C LEU A 178 -1.60 -9.78 17.86
N GLU A 179 -2.63 -10.47 18.32
CA GLU A 179 -3.02 -11.76 17.77
C GLU A 179 -3.43 -11.68 16.29
N ASP A 180 -3.88 -10.51 15.82
CA ASP A 180 -4.26 -10.31 14.43
C ASP A 180 -3.07 -10.50 13.47
N LEU A 181 -1.82 -10.27 13.95
CA LEU A 181 -0.60 -10.47 13.17
C LEU A 181 -0.41 -11.95 12.79
N ASN A 182 -0.53 -12.83 13.76
CA ASN A 182 -0.41 -14.27 13.53
C ASN A 182 -1.51 -14.77 12.61
N LEU A 183 -2.75 -14.31 12.82
CA LEU A 183 -3.88 -14.69 11.99
C LEU A 183 -3.72 -14.20 10.52
N ALA A 184 -3.18 -13.00 10.31
CA ALA A 184 -2.90 -12.50 8.96
C ALA A 184 -1.81 -13.33 8.27
N SER A 185 -0.72 -13.69 8.99
CA SER A 185 0.34 -14.54 8.48
C SER A 185 -0.17 -15.94 8.14
N GLU A 186 -0.97 -16.57 9.03
CA GLU A 186 -1.59 -17.87 8.79
C GLU A 186 -2.56 -17.85 7.57
N ALA A 187 -3.21 -16.71 7.33
CA ALA A 187 -4.05 -16.51 6.15
C ALA A 187 -3.26 -16.30 4.85
N GLY A 188 -1.95 -16.07 4.93
CA GLY A 188 -1.04 -15.94 3.79
C GLY A 188 -0.56 -14.52 3.49
N ALA A 189 -0.64 -13.60 4.46
CA ALA A 189 0.02 -12.31 4.35
C ALA A 189 1.52 -12.45 4.66
N ASP A 190 2.37 -11.79 3.86
CA ASP A 190 3.83 -11.72 4.06
C ASP A 190 4.23 -10.57 4.98
N ALA A 191 3.41 -9.50 4.98
CA ALA A 191 3.58 -8.33 5.82
C ALA A 191 2.22 -7.71 6.18
N VAL A 192 2.23 -6.79 7.15
CA VAL A 192 1.05 -6.00 7.52
C VAL A 192 1.34 -4.51 7.51
N ALA A 193 0.38 -3.71 7.06
CA ALA A 193 0.43 -2.26 7.13
C ALA A 193 -0.51 -1.76 8.23
N ILE A 194 0.05 -1.01 9.17
CA ILE A 194 -0.65 -0.52 10.36
C ILE A 194 -0.58 1.01 10.38
N ALA A 195 -1.72 1.67 10.42
CA ALA A 195 -1.81 3.13 10.52
C ALA A 195 -2.62 3.57 11.75
N HIS A 196 -3.89 3.22 11.80
CA HIS A 196 -4.85 3.72 12.79
C HIS A 196 -4.36 3.58 14.24
N MET A 197 -3.92 2.39 14.65
CA MET A 197 -3.49 2.13 16.02
C MET A 197 -2.26 2.95 16.42
N LEU A 198 -1.34 3.18 15.47
CA LEU A 198 -0.13 3.97 15.69
C LEU A 198 -0.42 5.47 15.70
N HIS A 199 -1.19 5.98 14.72
CA HIS A 199 -1.55 7.40 14.65
C HIS A 199 -2.33 7.89 15.85
N TYR A 200 -3.22 7.07 16.38
CA TYR A 200 -4.00 7.40 17.59
C TYR A 200 -3.31 6.96 18.88
N LYS A 201 -2.03 6.53 18.82
CA LYS A 201 -1.20 6.12 19.97
C LYS A 201 -1.87 5.07 20.86
N LYS A 202 -2.67 4.18 20.27
CA LYS A 202 -3.32 3.07 20.97
C LYS A 202 -2.36 1.90 21.19
N LEU A 203 -1.32 1.80 20.36
CA LEU A 203 -0.25 0.81 20.41
C LEU A 203 1.05 1.47 19.95
N THR A 204 2.20 0.96 20.38
CA THR A 204 3.53 1.39 19.90
C THR A 204 4.15 0.30 19.04
N ILE A 205 5.06 0.67 18.13
CA ILE A 205 5.77 -0.27 17.27
C ILE A 205 6.59 -1.27 18.09
N GLU A 206 7.23 -0.81 19.17
CA GLU A 206 8.00 -1.68 20.08
C GLU A 206 7.20 -2.85 20.67
N LYS A 207 5.87 -2.76 20.67
CA LYS A 207 4.97 -3.81 21.18
C LYS A 207 4.46 -4.73 20.07
N ILE A 208 4.66 -4.34 18.82
CA ILE A 208 4.29 -5.09 17.63
C ILE A 208 5.42 -6.03 17.23
#